data_f793076eaa5b129d183ab186d4e06573
#
_entry.id   f793076eaa5b129d183ab186d4e06573
#
_cell.length_a   1.000
_cell.length_b   1.000
_cell.length_c   1.000
_cell.angle_alpha   90.00
_cell.angle_beta   90.00
_cell.angle_gamma   90.00
#
_symmetry.space_group_name_H-M   'P 1'
#
loop_
_entity.id
_entity.type
_entity.pdbx_description
1 polymer ?
#
loop_
_entity_poly.entity_id
_entity_poly.type
_entity_poly.pdbx_seq_one_letter_code
_entity_poly.pdbx_strand_id
1 'polypeptide(L)'
;MSSRKRLLRWAGGIMIVLGAGHLSLLALAAWEDIAGWAERGMWAAVPLALTDGGAVQTAESLQNKVTFWAGPGSFAVPLILLGCLTWHLAGRGVAVPAGIGWALATWCVLGGVLLVPSPFFAGIISGALIILAARKEDRSRAARDPGDGPAVIRARRRR
;
A
#
# COMPACT_ATOMS: atom_id res chain seq x y z
N MET A 1 -4.89 -5.76 24.70
CA MET A 1 -4.30 -5.31 23.41
C MET A 1 -4.45 -3.80 23.32
N SER A 2 -3.34 -3.03 23.13
CA SER A 2 -3.43 -1.56 23.08
C SER A 2 -4.27 -1.10 21.88
N SER A 3 -5.00 0.01 22.05
CA SER A 3 -5.84 0.61 21.01
C SER A 3 -5.04 0.88 19.72
N ARG A 4 -3.75 1.28 19.84
CA ARG A 4 -2.83 1.47 18.72
C ARG A 4 -2.62 0.20 17.89
N LYS A 5 -2.33 -0.93 18.55
CA LYS A 5 -2.12 -2.21 17.85
C LYS A 5 -3.36 -2.62 17.05
N ARG A 6 -4.55 -2.35 17.59
CA ARG A 6 -5.80 -2.61 16.86
C ARG A 6 -5.91 -1.76 15.60
N LEU A 7 -5.65 -0.45 15.69
CA LEU A 7 -5.72 0.44 14.52
C LEU A 7 -4.78 0.00 13.40
N LEU A 8 -3.52 -0.33 13.73
CA LEU A 8 -2.54 -0.79 12.74
C LEU A 8 -2.91 -2.15 12.14
N ARG A 9 -3.48 -3.07 12.92
CA ARG A 9 -3.97 -4.35 12.38
C ARG A 9 -5.14 -4.16 11.44
N TRP A 10 -6.09 -3.29 11.78
CA TRP A 10 -7.19 -2.96 10.87
C TRP A 10 -6.68 -2.31 9.59
N ALA A 11 -5.76 -1.34 9.68
CA ALA A 11 -5.14 -0.73 8.50
C ALA A 11 -4.46 -1.77 7.60
N GLY A 12 -3.62 -2.65 8.18
CA GLY A 12 -2.96 -3.72 7.45
C GLY A 12 -3.96 -4.71 6.83
N GLY A 13 -4.99 -5.11 7.58
CA GLY A 13 -6.04 -6.02 7.09
C GLY A 13 -6.80 -5.45 5.89
N ILE A 14 -7.20 -4.17 5.94
CA ILE A 14 -7.88 -3.50 4.83
C ILE A 14 -6.99 -3.49 3.58
N MET A 15 -5.70 -3.14 3.72
CA MET A 15 -4.76 -3.14 2.58
C MET A 15 -4.61 -4.51 1.95
N ILE A 16 -4.48 -5.57 2.78
CA ILE A 16 -4.36 -6.95 2.29
C ILE A 16 -5.64 -7.36 1.55
N VAL A 17 -6.80 -7.11 2.14
CA VAL A 17 -8.10 -7.48 1.54
C VAL A 17 -8.34 -6.74 0.22
N LEU A 18 -8.02 -5.44 0.16
CA LEU A 18 -8.15 -4.66 -1.07
C LEU A 18 -7.22 -5.18 -2.17
N GLY A 19 -5.94 -5.38 -1.87
CA GLY A 19 -4.98 -5.86 -2.86
C GLY A 19 -5.27 -7.29 -3.29
N ALA A 20 -5.51 -8.20 -2.36
CA ALA A 20 -5.83 -9.60 -2.67
C ALA A 20 -7.18 -9.72 -3.39
N GLY A 21 -8.19 -8.96 -2.98
CA GLY A 21 -9.49 -8.93 -3.65
C GLY A 21 -9.38 -8.45 -5.09
N HIS A 22 -8.60 -7.37 -5.34
CA HIS A 22 -8.34 -6.88 -6.68
C HIS A 22 -7.67 -7.95 -7.56
N LEU A 23 -6.60 -8.57 -7.08
CA LEU A 23 -5.90 -9.63 -7.81
C LEU A 23 -6.79 -10.86 -8.06
N SER A 24 -7.62 -11.24 -7.08
CA SER A 24 -8.53 -12.37 -7.22
C SER A 24 -9.61 -12.10 -8.27
N LEU A 25 -10.21 -10.90 -8.26
CA LEU A 25 -11.21 -10.53 -9.25
C LEU A 25 -10.62 -10.49 -10.66
N LEU A 26 -9.40 -9.94 -10.79
CA LEU A 26 -8.71 -9.94 -12.07
C LEU A 26 -8.36 -11.35 -12.54
N ALA A 27 -7.87 -12.21 -11.64
CA ALA A 27 -7.57 -13.61 -11.96
C ALA A 27 -8.81 -14.36 -12.46
N LEU A 28 -9.97 -14.09 -11.89
CA LEU A 28 -11.23 -14.67 -12.35
C LEU A 28 -11.66 -14.10 -13.72
N ALA A 29 -11.49 -12.77 -13.91
CA ALA A 29 -11.92 -12.11 -15.14
C ALA A 29 -11.02 -12.40 -16.36
N ALA A 30 -9.70 -12.60 -16.11
CA ALA A 30 -8.70 -12.81 -17.15
C ALA A 30 -8.03 -14.20 -17.03
N TRP A 31 -8.79 -15.20 -16.62
CA TRP A 31 -8.26 -16.55 -16.37
C TRP A 31 -7.58 -17.16 -17.59
N GLU A 32 -8.17 -16.98 -18.78
CA GLU A 32 -7.63 -17.52 -20.03
C GLU A 32 -6.25 -16.91 -20.39
N ASP A 33 -6.09 -15.59 -20.18
CA ASP A 33 -4.80 -14.91 -20.38
C ASP A 33 -3.74 -15.46 -19.43
N ILE A 34 -4.10 -15.59 -18.13
CA ILE A 34 -3.19 -16.06 -17.08
C ILE A 34 -2.81 -17.54 -17.30
N ALA A 35 -3.74 -18.38 -17.70
CA ALA A 35 -3.47 -19.77 -18.06
C ALA A 35 -2.48 -19.84 -19.23
N GLY A 36 -2.68 -19.02 -20.27
CA GLY A 36 -1.77 -18.91 -21.40
C GLY A 36 -0.35 -18.45 -21.00
N TRP A 37 -0.19 -17.66 -19.92
CA TRP A 37 1.14 -17.30 -19.39
C TRP A 37 1.86 -18.49 -18.77
N ALA A 38 1.12 -19.40 -18.11
CA ALA A 38 1.70 -20.61 -17.53
C ALA A 38 2.22 -21.57 -18.61
N GLU A 39 1.53 -21.65 -19.74
CA GLU A 39 1.92 -22.53 -20.85
C GLU A 39 3.08 -21.97 -21.70
N ARG A 40 3.06 -20.69 -22.03
CA ARG A 40 4.03 -20.05 -22.92
C ARG A 40 5.22 -19.42 -22.21
N GLY A 41 5.13 -19.28 -20.90
CA GLY A 41 6.04 -18.48 -20.08
C GLY A 41 5.68 -17.00 -20.06
N MET A 42 5.73 -16.39 -18.89
CA MET A 42 5.34 -14.99 -18.69
C MET A 42 6.12 -14.01 -19.57
N TRP A 43 7.42 -14.22 -19.76
CA TRP A 43 8.27 -13.35 -20.58
C TRP A 43 7.93 -13.37 -22.06
N ALA A 44 7.47 -14.50 -22.57
CA ALA A 44 7.04 -14.62 -23.97
C ALA A 44 5.64 -14.06 -24.18
N ALA A 45 4.75 -14.23 -23.19
CA ALA A 45 3.38 -13.75 -23.25
C ALA A 45 3.25 -12.24 -23.04
N VAL A 46 4.13 -11.64 -22.19
CA VAL A 46 4.14 -10.21 -21.85
C VAL A 46 5.49 -9.60 -22.22
N PRO A 47 5.74 -9.26 -23.48
CA PRO A 47 6.98 -8.61 -23.88
C PRO A 47 7.06 -7.21 -23.25
N LEU A 48 7.90 -7.07 -22.23
CA LEU A 48 8.13 -5.80 -21.52
C LEU A 48 9.09 -4.86 -22.27
N ALA A 49 9.72 -5.37 -23.35
CA ALA A 49 10.63 -4.57 -24.14
C ALA A 49 9.88 -3.39 -24.81
N LEU A 50 10.34 -2.19 -24.48
CA LEU A 50 9.88 -0.93 -25.10
C LEU A 50 10.46 -0.72 -26.51
N THR A 51 11.15 -1.71 -27.05
CA THR A 51 11.71 -1.66 -28.40
C THR A 51 10.60 -1.76 -29.41
N ASP A 52 10.12 -0.62 -29.87
CA ASP A 52 9.34 -0.45 -31.08
C ASP A 52 10.17 -0.81 -32.33
N GLY A 53 10.61 -2.04 -32.38
CA GLY A 53 11.26 -2.61 -33.57
C GLY A 53 10.23 -3.04 -34.61
N GLY A 54 9.22 -2.20 -34.91
CA GLY A 54 8.31 -2.44 -36.04
C GLY A 54 7.43 -3.71 -35.95
N ALA A 55 7.42 -4.41 -34.83
CA ALA A 55 6.55 -5.56 -34.65
C ALA A 55 5.11 -5.05 -34.49
N VAL A 56 4.24 -5.47 -35.40
CA VAL A 56 2.79 -5.22 -35.34
C VAL A 56 2.30 -5.74 -33.99
N GLN A 57 1.87 -4.82 -33.11
CA GLN A 57 1.25 -5.21 -31.86
C GLN A 57 -0.05 -5.95 -32.17
N THR A 58 -0.09 -7.24 -31.88
CA THR A 58 -1.32 -8.02 -32.02
C THR A 58 -2.28 -7.65 -30.89
N ALA A 59 -3.59 -7.78 -31.14
CA ALA A 59 -4.61 -7.58 -30.11
C ALA A 59 -4.32 -8.43 -28.87
N GLU A 60 -3.85 -9.67 -29.05
CA GLU A 60 -3.46 -10.58 -27.97
C GLU A 60 -2.28 -10.04 -27.15
N SER A 61 -1.24 -9.49 -27.79
CA SER A 61 -0.08 -8.93 -27.06
C SER A 61 -0.47 -7.70 -26.25
N LEU A 62 -1.39 -6.88 -26.74
CA LEU A 62 -1.92 -5.73 -26.05
C LEU A 62 -2.78 -6.19 -24.86
N GLN A 63 -3.65 -7.17 -25.05
CA GLN A 63 -4.46 -7.76 -23.98
C GLN A 63 -3.58 -8.30 -22.85
N ASN A 64 -2.57 -9.09 -23.16
CA ASN A 64 -1.62 -9.62 -22.18
C ASN A 64 -0.91 -8.51 -21.38
N LYS A 65 -0.49 -7.41 -22.04
CA LYS A 65 0.09 -6.25 -21.37
C LYS A 65 -0.89 -5.59 -20.40
N VAL A 66 -2.13 -5.38 -20.85
CA VAL A 66 -3.19 -4.77 -20.01
C VAL A 66 -3.46 -5.65 -18.80
N THR A 67 -3.62 -6.95 -18.99
CA THR A 67 -3.86 -7.91 -17.89
C THR A 67 -2.70 -7.93 -16.91
N PHE A 68 -1.44 -7.90 -17.39
CA PHE A 68 -0.27 -7.84 -16.52
C PHE A 68 -0.24 -6.55 -15.67
N TRP A 69 -0.39 -5.38 -16.30
CA TRP A 69 -0.33 -4.09 -15.58
C TRP A 69 -1.55 -3.84 -14.70
N ALA A 70 -2.71 -4.39 -15.04
CA ALA A 70 -3.88 -4.37 -14.17
C ALA A 70 -3.75 -5.33 -12.96
N GLY A 71 -2.97 -6.40 -13.09
CA GLY A 71 -2.79 -7.45 -12.08
C GLY A 71 -1.45 -7.41 -11.37
N PRO A 72 -0.53 -8.34 -11.70
CA PRO A 72 0.76 -8.47 -11.00
C PRO A 72 1.62 -7.21 -11.03
N GLY A 73 1.57 -6.43 -12.11
CA GLY A 73 2.27 -5.16 -12.27
C GLY A 73 1.57 -3.97 -11.59
N SER A 74 0.39 -4.16 -11.04
CA SER A 74 -0.39 -3.09 -10.40
C SER A 74 0.11 -2.74 -9.01
N PHE A 75 -0.46 -1.68 -8.44
CA PHE A 75 -0.24 -1.28 -7.04
C PHE A 75 -0.79 -2.31 -6.02
N ALA A 76 -1.56 -3.30 -6.44
CA ALA A 76 -2.15 -4.30 -5.55
C ALA A 76 -1.08 -5.12 -4.81
N VAL A 77 0.00 -5.54 -5.49
CA VAL A 77 1.09 -6.30 -4.87
C VAL A 77 1.83 -5.48 -3.82
N PRO A 78 2.35 -4.26 -4.12
CA PRO A 78 2.92 -3.37 -3.10
C PRO A 78 1.97 -3.09 -1.94
N LEU A 79 0.67 -2.94 -2.21
CA LEU A 79 -0.33 -2.69 -1.17
C LEU A 79 -0.47 -3.88 -0.20
N ILE A 80 -0.50 -5.10 -0.73
CA ILE A 80 -0.50 -6.33 0.09
C ILE A 80 0.76 -6.39 0.96
N LEU A 81 1.94 -6.16 0.37
CA LEU A 81 3.21 -6.20 1.09
C LEU A 81 3.25 -5.14 2.20
N LEU A 82 2.80 -3.92 1.92
CA LEU A 82 2.68 -2.86 2.92
C LEU A 82 1.69 -3.23 4.02
N GLY A 83 0.58 -3.87 3.67
CA GLY A 83 -0.40 -4.38 4.63
C GLY A 83 0.20 -5.44 5.55
N CYS A 84 0.90 -6.43 5.00
CA CYS A 84 1.60 -7.47 5.75
C CYS A 84 2.67 -6.88 6.67
N LEU A 85 3.46 -5.94 6.16
CA LEU A 85 4.49 -5.23 6.95
C LEU A 85 3.85 -4.47 8.13
N THR A 86 2.79 -3.70 7.86
CA THR A 86 2.06 -2.95 8.89
C THR A 86 1.47 -3.88 9.95
N TRP A 87 0.90 -5.01 9.54
CA TRP A 87 0.39 -6.03 10.44
C TRP A 87 1.50 -6.64 11.32
N HIS A 88 2.62 -6.97 10.71
CA HIS A 88 3.79 -7.53 11.40
C HIS A 88 4.37 -6.54 12.43
N LEU A 89 4.57 -5.28 12.05
CA LEU A 89 5.05 -4.22 12.95
C LEU A 89 4.08 -3.98 14.12
N ALA A 90 2.77 -4.02 13.86
CA ALA A 90 1.75 -3.94 14.90
C ALA A 90 1.88 -5.09 15.91
N GLY A 91 2.15 -6.30 15.44
CA GLY A 91 2.43 -7.46 16.29
C GLY A 91 3.61 -7.24 17.22
N ARG A 92 4.70 -6.74 16.67
CA ARG A 92 5.93 -6.42 17.43
C ARG A 92 5.84 -5.17 18.30
N GLY A 93 4.77 -4.41 18.20
CA GLY A 93 4.62 -3.16 18.95
C GLY A 93 5.48 -2.00 18.44
N VAL A 94 6.05 -2.13 17.23
CA VAL A 94 6.84 -1.09 16.58
C VAL A 94 5.93 0.03 16.09
N ALA A 95 6.37 1.28 16.23
CA ALA A 95 5.64 2.44 15.73
C ALA A 95 5.76 2.54 14.19
N VAL A 96 4.65 2.82 13.54
CA VAL A 96 4.62 3.15 12.10
C VAL A 96 4.53 4.67 11.96
N PRO A 97 5.44 5.32 11.23
CA PRO A 97 5.43 6.77 11.06
C PRO A 97 4.16 7.28 10.40
N ALA A 98 3.64 8.43 10.87
CA ALA A 98 2.46 9.06 10.28
C ALA A 98 2.63 9.39 8.78
N GLY A 99 3.86 9.65 8.33
CA GLY A 99 4.18 9.93 6.93
C GLY A 99 3.74 8.82 5.97
N ILE A 100 3.85 7.54 6.38
CA ILE A 100 3.37 6.40 5.59
C ILE A 100 1.84 6.48 5.42
N GLY A 101 1.12 6.82 6.49
CA GLY A 101 -0.33 6.99 6.43
C GLY A 101 -0.74 8.14 5.51
N TRP A 102 -0.03 9.28 5.56
CA TRP A 102 -0.28 10.41 4.66
C TRP A 102 0.01 10.06 3.20
N ALA A 103 1.15 9.44 2.91
CA ALA A 103 1.51 9.02 1.55
C ALA A 103 0.45 8.07 0.96
N LEU A 104 0.02 7.07 1.74
CA LEU A 104 -1.02 6.14 1.33
C LEU A 104 -2.37 6.84 1.09
N ALA A 105 -2.80 7.71 2.00
CA ALA A 105 -4.06 8.43 1.87
C ALA A 105 -4.05 9.33 0.63
N THR A 106 -2.98 10.11 0.41
CA THR A 106 -2.82 10.98 -0.76
C THR A 106 -2.85 10.17 -2.05
N TRP A 107 -2.10 9.07 -2.12
CA TRP A 107 -2.12 8.17 -3.27
C TRP A 107 -3.52 7.63 -3.57
N CYS A 108 -4.23 7.18 -2.53
CA CYS A 108 -5.58 6.65 -2.68
C CYS A 108 -6.61 7.72 -3.08
N VAL A 109 -6.45 8.96 -2.64
CA VAL A 109 -7.28 10.10 -3.11
C VAL A 109 -7.04 10.33 -4.60
N LEU A 110 -5.78 10.42 -5.03
CA LEU A 110 -5.43 10.61 -6.44
C LEU A 110 -5.99 9.47 -7.31
N GLY A 111 -5.75 8.21 -6.90
CA GLY A 111 -6.26 7.05 -7.59
C GLY A 111 -7.80 7.01 -7.62
N GLY A 112 -8.45 7.37 -6.51
CA GLY A 112 -9.92 7.42 -6.43
C GLY A 112 -10.54 8.47 -7.33
N VAL A 113 -9.89 9.63 -7.50
CA VAL A 113 -10.35 10.70 -8.41
C VAL A 113 -10.15 10.32 -9.87
N LEU A 114 -9.01 9.72 -10.20
CA LEU A 114 -8.66 9.36 -11.58
C LEU A 114 -9.41 8.13 -12.11
N LEU A 115 -9.80 7.21 -11.22
CA LEU A 115 -10.34 5.89 -11.57
C LEU A 115 -11.73 5.68 -10.94
N VAL A 116 -12.64 6.60 -11.10
CA VAL A 116 -14.03 6.47 -10.58
C VAL A 116 -14.86 5.54 -11.49
N PRO A 117 -15.63 4.58 -10.92
CA PRO A 117 -15.72 4.16 -9.50
C PRO A 117 -14.57 3.21 -9.10
N SER A 118 -13.94 3.47 -7.96
CA SER A 118 -12.75 2.73 -7.57
C SER A 118 -12.75 2.36 -6.07
N PRO A 119 -12.26 1.15 -5.70
CA PRO A 119 -12.11 0.74 -4.31
C PRO A 119 -10.99 1.52 -3.57
N PHE A 120 -10.25 2.42 -4.23
CA PHE A 120 -9.21 3.25 -3.62
C PHE A 120 -9.69 4.03 -2.41
N PHE A 121 -10.97 4.42 -2.35
CA PHE A 121 -11.53 5.10 -1.19
C PHE A 121 -11.36 4.32 0.14
N ALA A 122 -11.41 3.00 0.09
CA ALA A 122 -11.16 2.18 1.29
C ALA A 122 -9.68 2.25 1.74
N GLY A 123 -8.74 2.50 0.82
CA GLY A 123 -7.33 2.73 1.13
C GLY A 123 -7.10 4.03 1.94
N ILE A 124 -7.94 5.05 1.75
CA ILE A 124 -7.91 6.29 2.55
C ILE A 124 -8.16 5.96 4.04
N ILE A 125 -9.07 5.04 4.32
CA ILE A 125 -9.35 4.58 5.69
C ILE A 125 -8.08 3.99 6.31
N SER A 126 -7.35 3.16 5.57
CA SER A 126 -6.08 2.56 6.03
C SER A 126 -5.05 3.63 6.37
N GLY A 127 -4.88 4.63 5.50
CA GLY A 127 -4.00 5.78 5.74
C GLY A 127 -4.39 6.55 7.01
N ALA A 128 -5.67 6.85 7.18
CA ALA A 128 -6.20 7.54 8.36
C ALA A 128 -5.95 6.74 9.65
N LEU A 129 -6.14 5.42 9.63
CA LEU A 129 -5.88 4.56 10.78
C LEU A 129 -4.41 4.56 11.19
N ILE A 130 -3.48 4.58 10.23
CA ILE A 130 -2.03 4.68 10.49
C ILE A 130 -1.71 6.04 11.12
N ILE A 131 -2.24 7.15 10.60
CA ILE A 131 -2.04 8.49 11.14
C ILE A 131 -2.56 8.56 12.59
N LEU A 132 -3.76 8.05 12.84
CA LEU A 132 -4.35 8.02 14.18
C LEU A 132 -3.52 7.16 15.16
N ALA A 133 -2.97 6.04 14.70
CA ALA A 133 -2.10 5.20 15.52
C ALA A 133 -0.80 5.92 15.89
N ALA A 134 -0.17 6.63 14.96
CA ALA A 134 1.03 7.43 15.19
C ALA A 134 0.77 8.58 16.19
N ARG A 135 -0.31 9.35 16.00
CA ARG A 135 -0.68 10.43 16.93
C ARG A 135 -0.93 9.95 18.36
N LYS A 136 -1.47 8.73 18.54
CA LYS A 136 -1.64 8.14 19.88
C LYS A 136 -0.31 7.80 20.53
N GLU A 137 0.67 7.37 19.75
CA GLU A 137 2.03 7.11 20.24
C GLU A 137 2.68 8.39 20.75
N ASP A 138 2.63 9.46 19.94
CA ASP A 138 3.24 10.75 20.29
C ASP A 138 2.64 11.32 21.59
N ARG A 139 1.32 11.24 21.74
CA ARG A 139 0.63 11.64 22.99
C ARG A 139 1.06 10.80 24.19
N SER A 140 1.25 9.50 23.99
CA SER A 140 1.67 8.60 25.07
C SER A 140 3.12 8.85 25.49
N ARG A 141 4.01 9.25 24.56
CA ARG A 141 5.38 9.65 24.85
C ARG A 141 5.42 10.98 25.59
N ALA A 142 4.69 11.98 25.11
CA ALA A 142 4.60 13.29 25.78
C ALA A 142 4.06 13.20 27.22
N ALA A 143 3.14 12.26 27.48
CA ALA A 143 2.61 12.04 28.83
C ALA A 143 3.58 11.31 29.76
N ARG A 144 4.57 10.56 29.21
CA ARG A 144 5.59 9.83 30.01
C ARG A 144 6.81 10.66 30.34
N ASP A 145 7.07 11.73 29.60
CA ASP A 145 8.24 12.59 29.72
C ASP A 145 7.82 14.06 29.94
N PRO A 146 7.14 14.35 31.09
CA PRO A 146 6.71 15.71 31.37
C PRO A 146 7.86 16.63 31.79
N GLY A 147 9.10 16.10 31.96
CA GLY A 147 10.26 16.82 32.55
C GLY A 147 11.22 17.45 31.57
N ASP A 148 11.23 17.04 30.26
CA ASP A 148 12.15 17.62 29.25
C ASP A 148 11.54 18.80 28.50
N GLY A 149 10.71 19.58 29.18
CA GLY A 149 10.22 20.86 28.67
C GLY A 149 11.36 21.86 28.42
N PRO A 150 11.10 22.96 27.72
CA PRO A 150 12.09 23.93 27.22
C PRO A 150 12.97 24.59 28.28
N ALA A 151 12.79 24.26 29.58
CA ALA A 151 13.60 24.74 30.68
C ALA A 151 15.05 24.24 30.66
N VAL A 152 15.29 22.99 30.21
CA VAL A 152 16.64 22.41 30.19
C VAL A 152 17.51 23.05 29.11
N ILE A 153 16.94 23.46 28.01
CA ILE A 153 17.66 24.11 26.89
C ILE A 153 18.15 25.52 27.30
N ARG A 154 17.42 26.24 28.16
CA ARG A 154 17.82 27.56 28.64
C ARG A 154 18.99 27.48 29.63
N ALA A 155 19.09 26.43 30.44
CA ALA A 155 20.20 26.27 31.40
C ALA A 155 21.54 25.97 30.68
N ARG A 156 21.54 25.26 29.56
CA ARG A 156 22.76 24.92 28.81
C ARG A 156 23.34 26.09 28.01
N ARG A 157 22.56 27.14 27.70
CA ARG A 157 23.04 28.36 27.02
C ARG A 157 23.70 29.41 27.95
N ARG A 158 23.69 29.19 29.28
CA ARG A 158 24.27 30.14 30.24
C ARG A 158 25.59 29.66 30.88
N ARG A 159 26.23 28.61 30.30
CA ARG A 159 27.59 28.18 30.72
C ARG A 159 28.59 28.36 29.61
#